data_3285c16f76797aa1498a3ed217e96b63
#
_entry.id   3285c16f76797aa1498a3ed217e96b63
#
_cell.length_a   1.000
_cell.length_b   1.000
_cell.length_c   1.000
_cell.angle_alpha   90.00
_cell.angle_beta   90.00
_cell.angle_gamma   90.00
#
_symmetry.space_group_name_H-M   'P 1'
#
loop_
_entity.id
_entity.type
_entity.pdbx_description
1 polymer ?
#
loop_
_entity_poly.entity_id
_entity_poly.type
_entity_poly.pdbx_seq_one_letter_code
_entity_poly.pdbx_strand_id
1 'polypeptide(L)'
;KKLKSKKIKQIKKFSTKFNVHEIAPIIRGLLSENKDQKFVVNYRLNKHLKYFINGKNVKSYSSKGTATPDHVIRVKPFPLIITPKKNSSIGEFKATAKKAFGNYRKKYIHYFNVNKKKTKGKKVMLDTAPRVVLVQNVGMFSVGKDLNGARIAGDLTETNAKVIGSVEETSTYKFIPEKDLFDVEYWSLEQAKIKKKKKLLEGNVVVITGSTGTIGFETYKMFKSYGAEVILLDYNLERLKEVQSKINDLCIHCDVTNKGSVKKAFKQICEKFGGIDILVSNAGIAPGGSIGEVSDDVLRKSFEVNFFSHQNCAS
;
A
#
# COMPACT_ATOMS: atom_id res chain seq x y z
N LYS A 1 41.91 13.00 -0.35
CA LYS A 1 41.81 11.86 0.62
C LYS A 1 40.70 10.96 0.16
N LYS A 2 40.95 9.68 -0.23
CA LYS A 2 39.93 8.68 -0.50
C LYS A 2 39.16 8.45 0.81
N LEU A 3 37.86 8.76 0.82
CA LEU A 3 36.98 8.44 1.94
C LEU A 3 36.94 6.90 2.09
N LYS A 4 37.36 6.39 3.26
CA LYS A 4 37.24 4.96 3.55
C LYS A 4 35.74 4.60 3.70
N SER A 5 35.19 3.88 2.74
CA SER A 5 33.81 3.38 2.82
C SER A 5 33.69 2.36 3.95
N LYS A 6 32.70 2.57 4.83
CA LYS A 6 32.37 1.68 5.94
C LYS A 6 30.94 1.18 5.74
N LYS A 7 30.81 -0.10 5.38
CA LYS A 7 29.48 -0.70 5.18
C LYS A 7 28.55 -0.51 6.38
N ILE A 8 27.28 -0.20 6.13
CA ILE A 8 26.25 -0.15 7.18
C ILE A 8 26.17 -1.53 7.84
N LYS A 9 26.38 -1.57 9.17
CA LYS A 9 26.23 -2.81 9.93
C LYS A 9 24.79 -3.33 9.80
N GLN A 10 24.64 -4.57 9.34
CA GLN A 10 23.35 -5.19 9.12
C GLN A 10 22.85 -5.94 10.38
N ILE A 11 21.53 -6.02 10.57
CA ILE A 11 20.93 -6.99 11.51
C ILE A 11 21.13 -8.41 10.98
N LYS A 12 21.08 -9.40 11.87
CA LYS A 12 21.05 -10.82 11.44
C LYS A 12 19.82 -11.07 10.59
N LYS A 13 20.02 -11.68 9.42
CA LYS A 13 18.93 -12.14 8.58
C LYS A 13 18.18 -13.27 9.29
N PHE A 14 16.87 -13.22 9.33
CA PHE A 14 16.00 -14.28 9.82
C PHE A 14 14.77 -14.42 8.92
N SER A 15 14.16 -15.58 8.93
CA SER A 15 12.87 -15.83 8.31
C SER A 15 11.72 -15.41 9.23
N THR A 16 10.62 -15.00 8.66
CA THR A 16 9.33 -14.77 9.32
C THR A 16 8.36 -15.89 8.93
N LYS A 17 7.37 -16.18 9.78
CA LYS A 17 6.32 -17.17 9.49
C LYS A 17 5.14 -16.59 8.70
N PHE A 18 5.28 -15.38 8.17
CA PHE A 18 4.24 -14.69 7.43
C PHE A 18 4.79 -14.14 6.10
N ASN A 19 3.89 -13.95 5.15
CA ASN A 19 4.17 -13.39 3.84
C ASN A 19 3.68 -11.95 3.73
N VAL A 20 4.06 -11.25 2.66
CA VAL A 20 3.68 -9.86 2.41
C VAL A 20 2.17 -9.69 2.33
N HIS A 21 1.48 -10.58 1.59
CA HIS A 21 0.01 -10.52 1.42
C HIS A 21 -0.78 -10.71 2.72
N GLU A 22 -0.17 -11.28 3.77
CA GLU A 22 -0.79 -11.46 5.08
C GLU A 22 -0.61 -10.22 5.96
N ILE A 23 0.54 -9.53 5.86
CA ILE A 23 0.83 -8.36 6.71
C ILE A 23 0.42 -7.03 6.07
N ALA A 24 0.31 -6.96 4.76
CA ALA A 24 -0.11 -5.73 4.08
C ALA A 24 -1.51 -5.27 4.51
N PRO A 25 -2.53 -6.15 4.65
CA PRO A 25 -3.84 -5.78 5.20
C PRO A 25 -3.77 -5.29 6.66
N ILE A 26 -2.88 -5.88 7.47
CA ILE A 26 -2.67 -5.42 8.86
C ILE A 26 -2.13 -4.00 8.88
N ILE A 27 -1.09 -3.73 8.08
CA ILE A 27 -0.50 -2.39 7.98
C ILE A 27 -1.54 -1.39 7.48
N ARG A 28 -2.28 -1.73 6.42
CA ARG A 28 -3.32 -0.88 5.85
C ARG A 28 -4.48 -0.62 6.84
N GLY A 29 -4.89 -1.63 7.58
CA GLY A 29 -5.91 -1.50 8.63
C GLY A 29 -5.47 -0.53 9.75
N LEU A 30 -4.21 -0.60 10.19
CA LEU A 30 -3.66 0.30 11.20
C LEU A 30 -3.50 1.75 10.70
N LEU A 31 -3.30 1.96 9.39
CA LEU A 31 -3.33 3.30 8.78
C LEU A 31 -4.72 3.90 8.81
N SER A 32 -5.75 3.09 8.57
CA SER A 32 -7.14 3.49 8.39
C SER A 32 -7.98 3.36 9.68
N GLU A 33 -7.35 3.35 10.88
CA GLU A 33 -8.08 3.30 12.17
C GLU A 33 -9.07 4.47 12.33
N ASN A 34 -8.78 5.62 11.72
CA ASN A 34 -9.76 6.71 11.57
C ASN A 34 -10.68 6.35 10.39
N LYS A 35 -11.92 5.98 10.66
CA LYS A 35 -12.91 5.48 9.67
C LYS A 35 -13.13 6.44 8.48
N ASP A 36 -12.86 7.74 8.67
CA ASP A 36 -13.07 8.77 7.66
C ASP A 36 -11.97 8.84 6.59
N GLN A 37 -10.87 8.09 6.77
CA GLN A 37 -9.74 8.13 5.85
C GLN A 37 -9.22 6.74 5.55
N LYS A 38 -9.33 6.36 4.28
CA LYS A 38 -8.75 5.13 3.73
C LYS A 38 -7.43 5.43 3.06
N PHE A 39 -6.56 4.42 3.04
CA PHE A 39 -5.26 4.47 2.38
C PHE A 39 -5.04 3.24 1.52
N VAL A 40 -4.20 3.41 0.51
CA VAL A 40 -3.64 2.34 -0.28
C VAL A 40 -2.18 2.17 0.12
N VAL A 41 -1.69 0.95 0.17
CA VAL A 41 -0.28 0.65 0.41
C VAL A 41 0.33 -0.04 -0.81
N ASN A 42 1.58 0.29 -1.13
CA ASN A 42 2.32 -0.33 -2.20
C ASN A 42 3.60 -0.96 -1.63
N TYR A 43 3.72 -2.28 -1.77
CA TYR A 43 4.91 -3.00 -1.29
C TYR A 43 6.05 -2.92 -2.29
N ARG A 44 7.27 -2.72 -1.78
CA ARG A 44 8.51 -2.73 -2.55
C ARG A 44 9.66 -3.39 -1.81
N LEU A 45 10.47 -4.13 -2.56
CA LEU A 45 11.75 -4.65 -2.08
C LEU A 45 12.71 -4.75 -3.27
N ASN A 46 13.85 -4.08 -3.14
CA ASN A 46 14.99 -4.24 -4.02
C ASN A 46 16.29 -4.34 -3.20
N LYS A 47 17.42 -4.56 -3.84
CA LYS A 47 18.72 -4.75 -3.17
C LYS A 47 19.10 -3.55 -2.29
N HIS A 48 18.87 -2.33 -2.75
CA HIS A 48 19.21 -1.10 -2.01
C HIS A 48 18.29 -0.88 -0.82
N LEU A 49 16.98 -1.02 -1.02
CA LEU A 49 16.00 -0.95 0.07
C LEU A 49 16.27 -1.98 1.14
N LYS A 50 16.54 -3.24 0.75
CA LYS A 50 16.85 -4.32 1.69
C LYS A 50 18.08 -3.99 2.54
N TYR A 51 19.13 -3.47 1.91
CA TYR A 51 20.35 -3.05 2.60
C TYR A 51 20.07 -1.90 3.57
N PHE A 52 19.35 -0.87 3.14
CA PHE A 52 18.98 0.27 3.97
C PHE A 52 18.10 -0.12 5.16
N ILE A 53 17.02 -0.88 4.92
CA ILE A 53 16.03 -1.26 5.94
C ILE A 53 16.64 -2.15 7.02
N ASN A 54 17.57 -3.05 6.64
CA ASN A 54 18.16 -4.02 7.56
C ASN A 54 19.42 -3.49 8.29
N GLY A 55 19.75 -2.21 8.13
CA GLY A 55 20.78 -1.60 8.94
C GLY A 55 20.44 -1.57 10.43
N LYS A 56 21.40 -1.89 11.31
CA LYS A 56 21.21 -1.87 12.77
C LYS A 56 20.71 -0.53 13.28
N ASN A 57 21.17 0.57 12.68
CA ASN A 57 20.86 1.94 13.09
C ASN A 57 19.79 2.60 12.21
N VAL A 58 18.95 1.82 11.49
CA VAL A 58 17.90 2.36 10.58
C VAL A 58 17.00 3.38 11.26
N LYS A 59 16.63 3.17 12.51
CA LYS A 59 15.82 4.14 13.30
C LYS A 59 16.50 5.50 13.45
N SER A 60 17.82 5.53 13.56
CA SER A 60 18.60 6.76 13.70
C SER A 60 18.70 7.48 12.36
N TYR A 61 19.33 6.87 11.35
CA TYR A 61 19.63 7.57 10.12
C TYR A 61 18.40 7.88 9.26
N SER A 62 17.36 7.03 9.27
CA SER A 62 16.13 7.29 8.52
C SER A 62 15.20 8.32 9.17
N SER A 63 15.48 8.72 10.41
CA SER A 63 14.66 9.72 11.14
C SER A 63 15.27 11.12 11.13
N LYS A 64 16.37 11.33 10.37
CA LYS A 64 17.07 12.62 10.32
C LYS A 64 16.54 13.55 9.21
N GLY A 65 15.47 13.21 8.55
CA GLY A 65 14.88 13.96 7.44
C GLY A 65 15.01 13.24 6.09
N THR A 66 14.67 13.95 5.04
CA THR A 66 14.60 13.45 3.65
C THR A 66 15.84 13.88 2.86
N ALA A 67 16.13 13.26 1.70
CA ALA A 67 17.29 13.62 0.88
C ALA A 67 17.22 15.07 0.37
N THR A 68 16.00 15.57 0.10
CA THR A 68 15.70 16.95 -0.22
C THR A 68 14.50 17.42 0.60
N PRO A 69 14.41 18.71 1.01
CA PRO A 69 13.38 19.20 1.91
C PRO A 69 11.95 18.99 1.39
N ASP A 70 11.71 19.20 0.11
CA ASP A 70 10.42 19.10 -0.56
C ASP A 70 9.82 17.68 -0.54
N HIS A 71 10.64 16.64 -0.42
CA HIS A 71 10.14 15.27 -0.27
C HIS A 71 9.25 15.09 0.97
N VAL A 72 9.44 15.92 2.02
CA VAL A 72 8.68 15.82 3.28
C VAL A 72 7.17 15.89 3.09
N ILE A 73 6.69 16.64 2.12
CA ILE A 73 5.24 16.77 1.85
C ILE A 73 4.60 15.44 1.40
N ARG A 74 5.41 14.54 0.83
CA ARG A 74 4.97 13.23 0.31
C ARG A 74 5.27 12.07 1.24
N VAL A 75 6.42 12.10 1.95
CA VAL A 75 6.89 10.96 2.75
C VAL A 75 6.88 11.23 4.25
N LYS A 76 6.55 12.46 4.68
CA LYS A 76 6.66 12.96 6.07
C LYS A 76 8.12 12.99 6.57
N PRO A 77 8.39 13.59 7.75
CA PRO A 77 9.78 13.83 8.21
C PRO A 77 10.52 12.54 8.57
N PHE A 78 9.82 11.46 8.86
CA PHE A 78 10.42 10.17 9.21
C PHE A 78 9.49 9.00 8.87
N PRO A 79 10.06 7.82 8.56
CA PRO A 79 9.28 6.61 8.35
C PRO A 79 8.86 5.96 9.68
N LEU A 80 7.84 5.11 9.62
CA LEU A 80 7.56 4.14 10.67
C LEU A 80 8.47 2.92 10.49
N ILE A 81 9.13 2.47 11.56
CA ILE A 81 9.98 1.28 11.56
C ILE A 81 9.31 0.17 12.38
N ILE A 82 9.12 -0.99 11.77
CA ILE A 82 8.68 -2.21 12.45
C ILE A 82 9.83 -3.22 12.42
N THR A 83 10.17 -3.75 13.58
CA THR A 83 11.20 -4.78 13.74
C THR A 83 10.51 -6.06 14.26
N PRO A 84 10.12 -7.00 13.37
CA PRO A 84 9.56 -8.28 13.78
C PRO A 84 10.57 -9.10 14.56
N LYS A 85 10.10 -9.99 15.42
CA LYS A 85 10.95 -11.01 16.04
C LYS A 85 11.20 -12.16 15.07
N LYS A 86 12.31 -12.88 15.26
CA LYS A 86 12.59 -14.13 14.55
C LYS A 86 11.43 -15.12 14.76
N ASN A 87 10.98 -15.76 13.69
CA ASN A 87 9.89 -16.73 13.68
C ASN A 87 8.56 -16.24 14.29
N SER A 88 8.34 -14.90 14.36
CA SER A 88 7.07 -14.36 14.85
C SER A 88 5.90 -14.81 13.98
N SER A 89 4.80 -15.12 14.65
CA SER A 89 3.50 -15.39 14.04
C SER A 89 2.87 -14.08 13.52
N ILE A 90 1.80 -14.22 12.74
CA ILE A 90 1.04 -13.06 12.22
C ILE A 90 0.39 -12.25 13.37
N GLY A 91 -0.07 -12.93 14.44
CA GLY A 91 -0.62 -12.29 15.63
C GLY A 91 0.42 -11.45 16.38
N GLU A 92 1.63 -11.98 16.56
CA GLU A 92 2.75 -11.25 17.17
C GLU A 92 3.21 -10.07 16.30
N PHE A 93 3.21 -10.23 14.98
CA PHE A 93 3.45 -9.13 14.06
C PHE A 93 2.40 -8.03 14.24
N LYS A 94 1.10 -8.39 14.27
CA LYS A 94 0.00 -7.44 14.47
C LYS A 94 0.16 -6.64 15.76
N ALA A 95 0.50 -7.29 16.88
CA ALA A 95 0.74 -6.63 18.16
C ALA A 95 1.96 -5.67 18.10
N THR A 96 3.06 -6.11 17.48
CA THR A 96 4.27 -5.30 17.27
C THR A 96 3.98 -4.08 16.41
N ALA A 97 3.26 -4.28 15.31
CA ALA A 97 2.86 -3.22 14.39
C ALA A 97 1.95 -2.19 15.11
N LYS A 98 0.92 -2.64 15.84
CA LYS A 98 0.01 -1.76 16.59
C LYS A 98 0.78 -0.86 17.55
N LYS A 99 1.73 -1.41 18.31
CA LYS A 99 2.60 -0.63 19.22
C LYS A 99 3.45 0.38 18.46
N ALA A 100 4.03 -0.03 17.32
CA ALA A 100 4.87 0.85 16.50
C ALA A 100 4.06 2.02 15.90
N PHE A 101 2.85 1.77 15.41
CA PHE A 101 1.92 2.80 14.91
C PHE A 101 1.53 3.79 16.02
N GLY A 102 1.20 3.31 17.22
CA GLY A 102 0.91 4.17 18.38
C GLY A 102 2.07 5.09 18.74
N ASN A 103 3.30 4.56 18.77
CA ASN A 103 4.51 5.33 19.04
C ASN A 103 4.80 6.36 17.94
N TYR A 104 4.58 5.99 16.67
CA TYR A 104 4.74 6.90 15.54
C TYR A 104 3.78 8.10 15.64
N ARG A 105 2.50 7.86 15.93
CA ARG A 105 1.49 8.92 16.11
C ARG A 105 1.89 9.89 17.22
N LYS A 106 2.30 9.36 18.36
CA LYS A 106 2.80 10.19 19.50
C LYS A 106 4.00 11.03 19.08
N LYS A 107 4.96 10.44 18.38
CA LYS A 107 6.15 11.13 17.85
C LYS A 107 5.77 12.25 16.88
N TYR A 108 4.84 11.99 15.94
CA TYR A 108 4.42 12.98 14.97
C TYR A 108 3.64 14.13 15.60
N ILE A 109 2.76 13.85 16.56
CA ILE A 109 2.04 14.87 17.35
C ILE A 109 3.05 15.73 18.14
N HIS A 110 4.04 15.12 18.77
CA HIS A 110 5.10 15.84 19.47
C HIS A 110 5.90 16.74 18.54
N TYR A 111 6.34 16.22 17.39
CA TYR A 111 7.04 16.97 16.34
C TYR A 111 6.22 18.20 15.91
N PHE A 112 4.92 18.03 15.64
CA PHE A 112 4.04 19.14 15.30
C PHE A 112 3.96 20.18 16.41
N ASN A 113 3.68 19.77 17.64
CA ASN A 113 3.46 20.68 18.77
C ASN A 113 4.72 21.48 19.13
N VAL A 114 5.90 20.88 19.05
CA VAL A 114 7.18 21.55 19.30
C VAL A 114 7.49 22.60 18.23
N ASN A 115 7.34 22.23 16.96
CA ASN A 115 7.73 23.12 15.85
C ASN A 115 6.69 24.20 15.55
N LYS A 116 5.38 23.93 15.77
CA LYS A 116 4.32 24.93 15.66
C LYS A 116 4.59 26.15 16.54
N LYS A 117 5.17 25.98 17.75
CA LYS A 117 5.51 27.09 18.65
C LYS A 117 6.64 27.99 18.13
N LYS A 118 7.48 27.44 17.24
CA LYS A 118 8.66 28.12 16.67
C LYS A 118 8.36 28.79 15.32
N THR A 119 7.17 28.59 14.77
CA THR A 119 6.81 29.00 13.40
C THR A 119 5.72 30.08 13.44
N LYS A 120 5.81 31.07 12.55
CA LYS A 120 4.77 32.12 12.41
C LYS A 120 3.52 31.60 11.70
N GLY A 121 2.37 32.14 12.08
CA GLY A 121 1.07 31.87 11.46
C GLY A 121 0.36 30.61 11.99
N LYS A 122 -0.93 30.50 11.69
CA LYS A 122 -1.77 29.37 12.11
C LYS A 122 -1.44 28.14 11.28
N LYS A 123 -0.95 27.08 11.93
CA LYS A 123 -0.72 25.76 11.33
C LYS A 123 -1.76 24.75 11.84
N VAL A 124 -2.31 23.98 10.94
CA VAL A 124 -3.24 22.88 11.24
C VAL A 124 -2.52 21.57 11.01
N MET A 125 -2.56 20.68 12.00
CA MET A 125 -1.87 19.39 11.93
C MET A 125 -2.47 18.52 10.80
N LEU A 126 -1.58 17.97 9.99
CA LEU A 126 -1.93 16.95 9.00
C LEU A 126 -2.31 15.64 9.71
N ASP A 127 -2.91 14.69 8.95
CA ASP A 127 -3.17 13.36 9.50
C ASP A 127 -1.89 12.73 10.07
N THR A 128 -2.03 11.88 11.09
CA THR A 128 -0.90 11.26 11.80
C THR A 128 -0.44 9.94 11.19
N ALA A 129 -1.02 9.52 10.04
CA ALA A 129 -0.63 8.28 9.38
C ALA A 129 0.77 8.39 8.73
N PRO A 130 1.67 7.42 8.94
CA PRO A 130 2.94 7.38 8.21
C PRO A 130 2.71 7.23 6.70
N ARG A 131 3.59 7.82 5.90
CA ARG A 131 3.59 7.62 4.44
C ARG A 131 4.56 6.53 4.01
N VAL A 132 5.41 6.10 4.92
CA VAL A 132 6.41 5.07 4.69
C VAL A 132 6.49 4.17 5.92
N VAL A 133 6.34 2.87 5.71
CA VAL A 133 6.50 1.83 6.74
C VAL A 133 7.63 0.90 6.30
N LEU A 134 8.72 0.89 7.05
CA LEU A 134 9.86 0.02 6.83
C LEU A 134 9.77 -1.18 7.78
N VAL A 135 9.68 -2.38 7.23
CA VAL A 135 9.61 -3.62 8.01
C VAL A 135 10.91 -4.39 7.83
N GLN A 136 11.73 -4.46 8.89
CA GLN A 136 13.03 -5.16 8.82
C GLN A 136 12.86 -6.63 8.45
N ASN A 137 13.75 -7.14 7.61
CA ASN A 137 13.72 -8.47 6.98
C ASN A 137 12.54 -8.73 6.01
N VAL A 138 11.66 -7.76 5.79
CA VAL A 138 10.51 -7.88 4.88
C VAL A 138 10.63 -6.90 3.71
N GLY A 139 10.58 -5.60 3.97
CA GLY A 139 10.61 -4.58 2.90
C GLY A 139 9.93 -3.27 3.31
N MET A 140 9.54 -2.50 2.30
CA MET A 140 8.90 -1.21 2.44
C MET A 140 7.44 -1.26 1.99
N PHE A 141 6.57 -0.62 2.76
CA PHE A 141 5.20 -0.29 2.37
C PHE A 141 5.09 1.23 2.28
N SER A 142 4.93 1.74 1.07
CA SER A 142 4.63 3.15 0.84
C SER A 142 3.13 3.38 0.82
N VAL A 143 2.68 4.54 1.26
CA VAL A 143 1.30 4.83 1.62
C VAL A 143 0.81 6.07 0.87
N GLY A 144 -0.35 5.97 0.26
CA GLY A 144 -1.03 7.07 -0.42
C GLY A 144 -2.54 7.04 -0.21
N LYS A 145 -3.21 8.09 -0.61
CA LYS A 145 -4.68 8.14 -0.71
C LYS A 145 -5.19 7.44 -1.97
N ASP A 146 -4.31 7.25 -2.94
CA ASP A 146 -4.48 6.49 -4.16
C ASP A 146 -3.18 5.73 -4.45
N LEU A 147 -3.21 4.80 -5.40
CA LEU A 147 -2.04 4.01 -5.78
C LEU A 147 -0.92 4.90 -6.33
N ASN A 148 -1.25 5.95 -7.05
CA ASN A 148 -0.26 6.89 -7.59
C ASN A 148 0.48 7.62 -6.46
N GLY A 149 -0.25 8.12 -5.46
CA GLY A 149 0.36 8.73 -4.27
C GLY A 149 1.25 7.76 -3.50
N ALA A 150 0.82 6.49 -3.36
CA ALA A 150 1.64 5.45 -2.74
C ALA A 150 2.92 5.17 -3.56
N ARG A 151 2.83 5.13 -4.90
CA ARG A 151 3.99 4.95 -5.78
C ARG A 151 4.98 6.10 -5.67
N ILE A 152 4.49 7.35 -5.72
CA ILE A 152 5.35 8.54 -5.55
C ILE A 152 6.09 8.50 -4.21
N ALA A 153 5.39 8.19 -3.10
CA ALA A 153 6.03 8.06 -1.80
C ALA A 153 7.10 6.94 -1.80
N GLY A 154 6.85 5.84 -2.53
CA GLY A 154 7.81 4.77 -2.73
C GLY A 154 9.06 5.20 -3.49
N ASP A 155 8.92 5.89 -4.63
CA ASP A 155 10.02 6.36 -5.47
C ASP A 155 10.92 7.33 -4.71
N LEU A 156 10.31 8.29 -4.01
CA LEU A 156 11.03 9.24 -3.17
C LEU A 156 11.76 8.53 -2.01
N THR A 157 11.16 7.52 -1.41
CA THR A 157 11.81 6.74 -0.34
C THR A 157 12.95 5.89 -0.86
N GLU A 158 12.87 5.33 -2.05
CA GLU A 158 14.00 4.63 -2.69
C GLU A 158 15.18 5.58 -2.94
N THR A 159 14.89 6.79 -3.41
CA THR A 159 15.90 7.84 -3.58
C THR A 159 16.52 8.24 -2.24
N ASN A 160 15.70 8.49 -1.21
CA ASN A 160 16.18 8.78 0.14
C ASN A 160 17.07 7.64 0.68
N ALA A 161 16.66 6.38 0.49
CA ALA A 161 17.43 5.22 0.95
C ALA A 161 18.81 5.12 0.26
N LYS A 162 18.90 5.44 -1.04
CA LYS A 162 20.16 5.48 -1.77
C LYS A 162 21.07 6.59 -1.25
N VAL A 163 20.56 7.82 -1.16
CA VAL A 163 21.35 9.00 -0.73
C VAL A 163 21.81 8.84 0.72
N ILE A 164 20.89 8.58 1.65
CA ILE A 164 21.19 8.44 3.08
C ILE A 164 22.14 7.25 3.30
N GLY A 165 21.86 6.11 2.63
CA GLY A 165 22.68 4.91 2.73
C GLY A 165 24.13 5.17 2.29
N SER A 166 24.33 5.82 1.16
CA SER A 166 25.67 6.16 0.66
C SER A 166 26.42 7.12 1.60
N VAL A 167 25.72 8.07 2.20
CA VAL A 167 26.34 8.99 3.17
C VAL A 167 26.71 8.25 4.46
N GLU A 168 25.86 7.38 4.98
CA GLU A 168 26.15 6.59 6.20
C GLU A 168 27.31 5.59 6.01
N GLU A 169 27.64 5.23 4.77
CA GLU A 169 28.85 4.42 4.44
C GLU A 169 30.14 5.22 4.51
N THR A 170 30.12 6.53 4.39
CA THR A 170 31.31 7.38 4.34
C THR A 170 31.41 8.32 5.54
N SER A 171 30.26 8.74 6.06
CA SER A 171 30.16 9.70 7.17
C SER A 171 28.85 9.48 7.94
N THR A 172 28.39 10.49 8.64
CA THR A 172 27.08 10.49 9.30
C THR A 172 26.15 11.42 8.53
N TYR A 173 24.99 10.90 8.10
CA TYR A 173 23.97 11.69 7.44
C TYR A 173 23.47 12.81 8.36
N LYS A 174 23.52 14.04 7.87
CA LYS A 174 22.97 15.23 8.50
C LYS A 174 22.00 15.89 7.54
N PHE A 175 20.95 16.46 8.08
CA PHE A 175 19.91 17.16 7.33
C PHE A 175 19.71 18.58 7.91
N ILE A 176 18.88 19.38 7.26
CA ILE A 176 18.48 20.70 7.77
C ILE A 176 17.84 20.59 9.16
N PRO A 177 17.82 21.65 9.97
CA PRO A 177 17.16 21.66 11.26
C PRO A 177 15.69 21.20 11.16
N GLU A 178 15.20 20.49 12.17
CA GLU A 178 13.82 19.96 12.20
C GLU A 178 12.77 21.08 12.01
N LYS A 179 13.06 22.28 12.52
CA LYS A 179 12.21 23.45 12.33
C LYS A 179 12.06 23.83 10.85
N ASP A 180 13.17 23.85 10.12
CA ASP A 180 13.16 24.25 8.70
C ASP A 180 12.44 23.16 7.85
N LEU A 181 12.63 21.90 8.19
CA LEU A 181 11.89 20.80 7.59
C LEU A 181 10.37 20.92 7.86
N PHE A 182 9.99 21.32 9.09
CA PHE A 182 8.60 21.59 9.45
C PHE A 182 8.02 22.77 8.65
N ASP A 183 8.80 23.82 8.47
CA ASP A 183 8.36 24.99 7.69
C ASP A 183 8.04 24.59 6.24
N VAL A 184 8.83 23.70 5.63
CA VAL A 184 8.54 23.16 4.28
C VAL A 184 7.31 22.25 4.30
N GLU A 185 7.19 21.31 5.27
CA GLU A 185 6.04 20.40 5.35
C GLU A 185 4.72 21.15 5.51
N TYR A 186 4.73 22.24 6.27
CA TYR A 186 3.53 23.05 6.56
C TYR A 186 3.46 24.36 5.77
N TRP A 187 4.26 24.49 4.72
CA TRP A 187 4.15 25.64 3.81
C TRP A 187 2.91 25.52 2.93
N SER A 188 2.09 26.57 2.91
CA SER A 188 0.80 26.55 2.23
C SER A 188 0.90 26.27 0.73
N LEU A 189 1.93 26.79 0.06
CA LEU A 189 2.19 26.55 -1.36
C LEU A 189 2.58 25.10 -1.63
N GLU A 190 3.40 24.50 -0.78
CA GLU A 190 3.76 23.09 -0.91
C GLU A 190 2.57 22.18 -0.65
N GLN A 191 1.75 22.48 0.35
CA GLN A 191 0.51 21.74 0.63
C GLN A 191 -0.53 21.89 -0.49
N ALA A 192 -0.56 23.03 -1.19
CA ALA A 192 -1.44 23.25 -2.34
C ALA A 192 -1.14 22.30 -3.50
N LYS A 193 0.14 21.93 -3.73
CA LYS A 193 0.56 20.97 -4.77
C LYS A 193 -0.07 19.58 -4.61
N ILE A 194 -0.42 19.20 -3.39
CA ILE A 194 -0.96 17.87 -3.09
C ILE A 194 -2.44 17.86 -2.71
N LYS A 195 -3.04 19.05 -2.53
CA LYS A 195 -4.47 19.16 -2.25
C LYS A 195 -5.28 18.77 -3.49
N LYS A 196 -6.09 17.73 -3.36
CA LYS A 196 -7.12 17.35 -4.33
C LYS A 196 -8.47 17.36 -3.62
N LYS A 197 -9.55 17.60 -4.37
CA LYS A 197 -10.91 17.41 -3.84
C LYS A 197 -11.08 15.94 -3.48
N LYS A 198 -11.42 15.66 -2.22
CA LYS A 198 -11.67 14.28 -1.75
C LYS A 198 -12.84 13.69 -2.54
N LYS A 199 -12.64 12.54 -3.14
CA LYS A 199 -13.70 11.75 -3.78
C LYS A 199 -14.33 10.78 -2.78
N LEU A 200 -15.58 10.37 -3.05
CA LEU A 200 -16.38 9.56 -2.14
C LEU A 200 -15.68 8.25 -1.73
N LEU A 201 -15.04 7.57 -2.69
CA LEU A 201 -14.39 6.27 -2.49
C LEU A 201 -12.85 6.37 -2.56
N GLU A 202 -12.28 7.56 -2.33
CA GLU A 202 -10.83 7.76 -2.28
C GLU A 202 -10.19 6.80 -1.25
N GLY A 203 -9.20 6.04 -1.68
CA GLY A 203 -8.49 5.07 -0.84
C GLY A 203 -9.21 3.72 -0.67
N ASN A 204 -10.41 3.54 -1.21
CA ASN A 204 -11.06 2.24 -1.24
C ASN A 204 -10.52 1.37 -2.39
N VAL A 205 -10.38 0.08 -2.13
CA VAL A 205 -9.96 -0.94 -3.08
C VAL A 205 -11.15 -1.82 -3.43
N VAL A 206 -11.54 -1.80 -4.70
CA VAL A 206 -12.72 -2.50 -5.23
C VAL A 206 -12.29 -3.60 -6.17
N VAL A 207 -12.84 -4.78 -6.01
CA VAL A 207 -12.62 -5.94 -6.90
C VAL A 207 -13.93 -6.28 -7.60
N ILE A 208 -13.89 -6.42 -8.93
CA ILE A 208 -15.06 -6.75 -9.74
C ILE A 208 -14.77 -8.04 -10.50
N THR A 209 -15.60 -9.08 -10.32
CA THR A 209 -15.54 -10.34 -11.09
C THR A 209 -16.41 -10.25 -12.33
N GLY A 210 -16.05 -10.96 -13.42
CA GLY A 210 -16.76 -10.83 -14.70
C GLY A 210 -16.70 -9.40 -15.26
N SER A 211 -15.57 -8.75 -15.05
CA SER A 211 -15.39 -7.32 -15.24
C SER A 211 -15.30 -6.87 -16.70
N THR A 212 -15.08 -7.78 -17.63
CA THR A 212 -15.05 -7.48 -19.08
C THR A 212 -16.42 -7.55 -19.73
N GLY A 213 -17.45 -8.04 -19.01
CA GLY A 213 -18.84 -7.98 -19.43
C GLY A 213 -19.40 -6.55 -19.31
N THR A 214 -20.52 -6.30 -20.01
CA THR A 214 -21.14 -4.95 -20.07
C THR A 214 -21.40 -4.37 -18.69
N ILE A 215 -22.08 -5.11 -17.81
CA ILE A 215 -22.43 -4.66 -16.44
C ILE A 215 -21.13 -4.44 -15.61
N GLY A 216 -20.22 -5.42 -15.66
CA GLY A 216 -18.95 -5.34 -14.91
C GLY A 216 -18.11 -4.13 -15.30
N PHE A 217 -18.02 -3.82 -16.61
CA PHE A 217 -17.22 -2.71 -17.10
C PHE A 217 -17.85 -1.34 -16.83
N GLU A 218 -19.18 -1.21 -16.92
CA GLU A 218 -19.87 0.01 -16.50
C GLU A 218 -19.76 0.23 -14.98
N THR A 219 -19.85 -0.84 -14.20
CA THR A 219 -19.59 -0.80 -12.74
C THR A 219 -18.16 -0.32 -12.44
N TYR A 220 -17.15 -0.81 -13.18
CA TYR A 220 -15.78 -0.31 -13.10
C TYR A 220 -15.71 1.20 -13.31
N LYS A 221 -16.30 1.73 -14.41
CA LYS A 221 -16.28 3.17 -14.71
C LYS A 221 -16.89 3.98 -13.57
N MET A 222 -18.00 3.52 -13.01
CA MET A 222 -18.69 4.19 -11.91
C MET A 222 -17.80 4.27 -10.67
N PHE A 223 -17.22 3.17 -10.22
CA PHE A 223 -16.31 3.17 -9.07
C PHE A 223 -15.08 4.05 -9.28
N LYS A 224 -14.50 4.05 -10.48
CA LYS A 224 -13.38 4.94 -10.84
C LYS A 224 -13.78 6.42 -10.78
N SER A 225 -14.98 6.77 -11.21
CA SER A 225 -15.46 8.15 -11.15
C SER A 225 -15.53 8.65 -9.71
N TYR A 226 -15.89 7.79 -8.76
CA TYR A 226 -15.89 8.06 -7.33
C TYR A 226 -14.51 7.99 -6.65
N GLY A 227 -13.47 7.63 -7.40
CA GLY A 227 -12.08 7.68 -6.92
C GLY A 227 -11.56 6.42 -6.25
N ALA A 228 -12.23 5.29 -6.43
CA ALA A 228 -11.74 4.00 -5.97
C ALA A 228 -10.55 3.49 -6.81
N GLU A 229 -9.70 2.68 -6.19
CA GLU A 229 -8.79 1.77 -6.90
C GLU A 229 -9.56 0.53 -7.28
N VAL A 230 -9.71 0.27 -8.57
CA VAL A 230 -10.54 -0.84 -9.07
C VAL A 230 -9.67 -1.90 -9.73
N ILE A 231 -9.89 -3.14 -9.35
CA ILE A 231 -9.23 -4.32 -9.91
C ILE A 231 -10.25 -5.14 -10.68
N LEU A 232 -9.91 -5.46 -11.92
CA LEU A 232 -10.75 -6.22 -12.83
C LEU A 232 -10.33 -7.68 -12.83
N LEU A 233 -11.25 -8.57 -12.45
CA LEU A 233 -11.08 -10.01 -12.54
C LEU A 233 -11.99 -10.57 -13.63
N ASP A 234 -11.43 -11.38 -14.51
CA ASP A 234 -12.22 -12.06 -15.55
C ASP A 234 -11.60 -13.39 -15.93
N TYR A 235 -12.44 -14.32 -16.36
CA TYR A 235 -12.03 -15.61 -16.92
C TYR A 235 -11.55 -15.47 -18.38
N ASN A 236 -12.12 -14.54 -19.15
CA ASN A 236 -11.79 -14.34 -20.55
C ASN A 236 -10.50 -13.51 -20.69
N LEU A 237 -9.39 -14.21 -20.91
CA LEU A 237 -8.06 -13.60 -21.02
C LEU A 237 -7.93 -12.62 -22.20
N GLU A 238 -8.59 -12.89 -23.33
CA GLU A 238 -8.50 -12.04 -24.52
C GLU A 238 -9.19 -10.69 -24.29
N ARG A 239 -10.45 -10.73 -23.82
CA ARG A 239 -11.17 -9.51 -23.43
C ARG A 239 -10.46 -8.74 -22.32
N LEU A 240 -9.87 -9.45 -21.36
CA LEU A 240 -9.13 -8.82 -20.28
C LEU A 240 -7.89 -8.06 -20.80
N LYS A 241 -7.15 -8.63 -21.78
CA LYS A 241 -6.03 -7.97 -22.45
C LYS A 241 -6.50 -6.76 -23.27
N GLU A 242 -7.62 -6.87 -23.97
CA GLU A 242 -8.21 -5.76 -24.71
C GLU A 242 -8.57 -4.59 -23.77
N VAL A 243 -9.24 -4.87 -22.66
CA VAL A 243 -9.55 -3.86 -21.64
C VAL A 243 -8.26 -3.26 -21.04
N GLN A 244 -7.28 -4.09 -20.70
CA GLN A 244 -6.01 -3.66 -20.13
C GLN A 244 -5.22 -2.73 -21.05
N SER A 245 -5.35 -2.88 -22.37
CA SER A 245 -4.70 -1.98 -23.34
C SER A 245 -5.28 -0.55 -23.33
N LYS A 246 -6.50 -0.39 -22.84
CA LYS A 246 -7.25 0.88 -22.80
C LYS A 246 -7.22 1.58 -21.43
N ILE A 247 -6.82 0.85 -20.37
CA ILE A 247 -6.81 1.35 -18.99
C ILE A 247 -5.49 1.05 -18.29
N ASN A 248 -5.16 1.85 -17.28
CA ASN A 248 -3.94 1.65 -16.46
C ASN A 248 -4.20 0.88 -15.16
N ASP A 249 -5.42 0.37 -14.97
CA ASP A 249 -5.81 -0.35 -13.77
C ASP A 249 -5.38 -1.82 -13.82
N LEU A 250 -5.33 -2.48 -12.67
CA LEU A 250 -4.91 -3.87 -12.58
C LEU A 250 -6.00 -4.80 -13.11
N CYS A 251 -5.66 -5.58 -14.12
CA CYS A 251 -6.46 -6.68 -14.64
C CYS A 251 -5.79 -8.01 -14.28
N ILE A 252 -6.55 -8.97 -13.76
CA ILE A 252 -6.05 -10.29 -13.37
C ILE A 252 -6.96 -11.36 -13.95
N HIS A 253 -6.38 -12.30 -14.69
CA HIS A 253 -7.09 -13.50 -15.13
C HIS A 253 -7.47 -14.35 -13.91
N CYS A 254 -8.76 -14.62 -13.73
CA CYS A 254 -9.29 -15.33 -12.58
C CYS A 254 -10.51 -16.17 -12.96
N ASP A 255 -10.40 -17.47 -12.73
CA ASP A 255 -11.53 -18.39 -12.75
C ASP A 255 -12.16 -18.41 -11.34
N VAL A 256 -13.35 -17.84 -11.21
CA VAL A 256 -14.07 -17.75 -9.92
C VAL A 256 -14.59 -19.08 -9.43
N THR A 257 -14.69 -20.12 -10.29
CA THR A 257 -15.05 -21.47 -9.89
C THR A 257 -13.87 -22.22 -9.25
N ASN A 258 -12.65 -21.75 -9.51
CA ASN A 258 -11.42 -22.34 -9.00
C ASN A 258 -10.90 -21.58 -7.77
N LYS A 259 -11.02 -22.16 -6.58
CA LYS A 259 -10.54 -21.57 -5.31
C LYS A 259 -9.05 -21.18 -5.34
N GLY A 260 -8.21 -21.95 -6.04
CA GLY A 260 -6.77 -21.67 -6.17
C GLY A 260 -6.53 -20.41 -7.01
N SER A 261 -7.29 -20.22 -8.09
CA SER A 261 -7.25 -19.03 -8.94
C SER A 261 -7.68 -17.78 -8.15
N VAL A 262 -8.79 -17.86 -7.43
CA VAL A 262 -9.29 -16.76 -6.57
C VAL A 262 -8.25 -16.40 -5.51
N LYS A 263 -7.73 -17.38 -4.79
CA LYS A 263 -6.70 -17.17 -3.75
C LYS A 263 -5.43 -16.51 -4.32
N LYS A 264 -5.00 -16.91 -5.53
CA LYS A 264 -3.85 -16.30 -6.21
C LYS A 264 -4.11 -14.83 -6.58
N ALA A 265 -5.28 -14.53 -7.13
CA ALA A 265 -5.68 -13.17 -7.47
C ALA A 265 -5.73 -12.27 -6.23
N PHE A 266 -6.36 -12.72 -5.15
CA PHE A 266 -6.49 -11.95 -3.91
C PHE A 266 -5.15 -11.70 -3.21
N LYS A 267 -4.22 -12.67 -3.24
CA LYS A 267 -2.84 -12.45 -2.77
C LYS A 267 -2.16 -11.31 -3.52
N GLN A 268 -2.25 -11.29 -4.86
CA GLN A 268 -1.66 -10.21 -5.67
C GLN A 268 -2.26 -8.84 -5.34
N ILE A 269 -3.58 -8.79 -5.10
CA ILE A 269 -4.28 -7.56 -4.71
C ILE A 269 -3.80 -7.09 -3.34
N CYS A 270 -3.72 -7.97 -2.36
CA CYS A 270 -3.21 -7.63 -1.03
C CYS A 270 -1.76 -7.11 -1.06
N GLU A 271 -0.89 -7.70 -1.88
CA GLU A 271 0.50 -7.23 -2.04
C GLU A 271 0.57 -5.84 -2.69
N LYS A 272 -0.29 -5.56 -3.67
CA LYS A 272 -0.22 -4.34 -4.48
C LYS A 272 -1.00 -3.16 -3.89
N PHE A 273 -2.10 -3.42 -3.14
CA PHE A 273 -3.01 -2.40 -2.61
C PHE A 273 -3.18 -2.46 -1.09
N GLY A 274 -2.70 -3.53 -0.47
CA GLY A 274 -2.81 -3.74 0.97
C GLY A 274 -4.12 -4.35 1.44
N GLY A 275 -4.98 -4.81 0.54
CA GLY A 275 -6.25 -5.44 0.89
C GLY A 275 -7.40 -5.02 -0.01
N ILE A 276 -8.61 -5.42 0.36
CA ILE A 276 -9.86 -5.20 -0.40
C ILE A 276 -10.88 -4.58 0.56
N ASP A 277 -11.65 -3.61 0.07
CA ASP A 277 -12.76 -2.99 0.83
C ASP A 277 -14.12 -3.41 0.28
N ILE A 278 -14.23 -3.56 -1.04
CA ILE A 278 -15.49 -3.85 -1.72
C ILE A 278 -15.25 -4.97 -2.73
N LEU A 279 -16.07 -6.02 -2.65
CA LEU A 279 -16.13 -7.08 -3.64
C LEU A 279 -17.47 -6.97 -4.40
N VAL A 280 -17.38 -6.79 -5.72
CA VAL A 280 -18.53 -6.89 -6.63
C VAL A 280 -18.47 -8.24 -7.30
N SER A 281 -19.24 -9.19 -6.78
CA SER A 281 -19.34 -10.54 -7.30
C SER A 281 -20.36 -10.55 -8.43
N ASN A 282 -19.89 -10.20 -9.65
CA ASN A 282 -20.72 -9.97 -10.84
C ASN A 282 -20.55 -11.09 -11.90
N ALA A 283 -19.53 -11.93 -11.80
CA ALA A 283 -19.33 -13.04 -12.74
C ALA A 283 -20.58 -13.93 -12.77
N GLY A 284 -21.08 -14.22 -13.95
CA GLY A 284 -22.25 -15.05 -14.18
C GLY A 284 -22.38 -15.50 -15.61
N ILE A 285 -23.10 -16.58 -15.83
CA ILE A 285 -23.47 -17.12 -17.14
C ILE A 285 -24.97 -17.39 -17.17
N ALA A 286 -25.58 -17.26 -18.35
CA ALA A 286 -27.00 -17.56 -18.57
C ALA A 286 -27.16 -18.51 -19.76
N PRO A 287 -26.84 -19.80 -19.59
CA PRO A 287 -27.09 -20.78 -20.65
C PRO A 287 -28.61 -20.94 -20.84
N GLY A 288 -29.05 -20.87 -22.09
CA GLY A 288 -30.45 -21.10 -22.45
C GLY A 288 -30.75 -22.58 -22.68
N GLY A 289 -32.00 -22.97 -22.49
CA GLY A 289 -32.52 -24.32 -22.80
C GLY A 289 -33.76 -24.66 -21.95
N SER A 290 -34.54 -25.60 -22.45
CA SER A 290 -35.70 -26.16 -21.70
C SER A 290 -35.22 -27.10 -20.59
N ILE A 291 -35.89 -27.15 -19.45
CA ILE A 291 -35.49 -27.98 -18.29
C ILE A 291 -35.31 -29.46 -18.68
N GLY A 292 -36.06 -29.98 -19.62
CA GLY A 292 -35.94 -31.38 -20.07
C GLY A 292 -34.83 -31.62 -21.11
N GLU A 293 -34.20 -30.57 -21.66
CA GLU A 293 -33.25 -30.65 -22.75
C GLU A 293 -31.85 -30.16 -22.33
N VAL A 294 -31.75 -29.35 -21.30
CA VAL A 294 -30.46 -28.87 -20.76
C VAL A 294 -29.71 -30.05 -20.16
N SER A 295 -28.46 -30.25 -20.61
CA SER A 295 -27.59 -31.29 -20.04
C SER A 295 -27.22 -30.97 -18.58
N ASP A 296 -27.02 -32.02 -17.78
CA ASP A 296 -26.56 -31.91 -16.40
C ASP A 296 -25.28 -31.07 -16.26
N ASP A 297 -24.36 -31.18 -17.20
CA ASP A 297 -23.09 -30.43 -17.17
C ASP A 297 -23.32 -28.91 -17.32
N VAL A 298 -24.22 -28.52 -18.20
CA VAL A 298 -24.59 -27.10 -18.38
C VAL A 298 -25.27 -26.57 -17.14
N LEU A 299 -26.18 -27.34 -16.53
CA LEU A 299 -26.86 -26.98 -15.30
C LEU A 299 -25.87 -26.85 -14.13
N ARG A 300 -24.99 -27.86 -13.91
CA ARG A 300 -23.95 -27.83 -12.89
C ARG A 300 -23.03 -26.64 -13.06
N LYS A 301 -22.54 -26.38 -14.28
CA LYS A 301 -21.70 -25.24 -14.58
C LYS A 301 -22.38 -23.90 -14.27
N SER A 302 -23.68 -23.80 -14.51
CA SER A 302 -24.47 -22.62 -14.15
C SER A 302 -24.46 -22.39 -12.64
N PHE A 303 -24.67 -23.44 -11.82
CA PHE A 303 -24.58 -23.35 -10.37
C PHE A 303 -23.16 -23.03 -9.88
N GLU A 304 -22.12 -23.63 -10.47
CA GLU A 304 -20.73 -23.34 -10.11
C GLU A 304 -20.39 -21.87 -10.33
N VAL A 305 -20.79 -21.29 -11.47
CA VAL A 305 -20.49 -19.91 -11.77
C VAL A 305 -21.43 -18.93 -11.05
N ASN A 306 -22.75 -19.19 -11.03
CA ASN A 306 -23.71 -18.19 -10.55
C ASN A 306 -23.97 -18.29 -9.03
N PHE A 307 -23.56 -19.37 -8.37
CA PHE A 307 -23.81 -19.58 -6.94
C PHE A 307 -22.53 -19.87 -6.16
N PHE A 308 -21.85 -20.99 -6.42
CA PHE A 308 -20.68 -21.39 -5.63
C PHE A 308 -19.50 -20.45 -5.80
N SER A 309 -19.34 -19.78 -6.94
CA SER A 309 -18.28 -18.81 -7.15
C SER A 309 -18.35 -17.62 -6.17
N HIS A 310 -19.54 -17.21 -5.78
CA HIS A 310 -19.71 -16.13 -4.81
C HIS A 310 -19.13 -16.52 -3.44
N GLN A 311 -19.36 -17.76 -3.00
CA GLN A 311 -18.78 -18.31 -1.79
C GLN A 311 -17.22 -18.37 -1.92
N ASN A 312 -16.70 -18.82 -3.07
CA ASN A 312 -15.26 -18.90 -3.30
C ASN A 312 -14.59 -17.52 -3.18
N CYS A 313 -15.25 -16.47 -3.66
CA CYS A 313 -14.74 -15.09 -3.60
C CYS A 313 -14.90 -14.44 -2.21
N ALA A 314 -15.86 -14.90 -1.40
CA ALA A 314 -16.15 -14.35 -0.07
C ALA A 314 -15.41 -15.08 1.07
N SER A 315 -14.81 -16.26 0.82
CA SER A 315 -14.09 -17.09 1.79
C SER A 315 -12.60 -16.83 1.77
#